data_734cc339e15ae539cd41d3cb44f39ac5
#
_entry.id   734cc339e15ae539cd41d3cb44f39ac5
#
_cell.length_a   1.000
_cell.length_b   1.000
_cell.length_c   1.000
_cell.angle_alpha   90.00
_cell.angle_beta   90.00
_cell.angle_gamma   90.00
#
_symmetry.space_group_name_H-M   'P 1'
#
loop_
_entity.id
_entity.type
_entity.pdbx_description
1 polymer ?
#
loop_
_entity_poly.entity_id
_entity_poly.type
_entity_poly.pdbx_seq_one_letter_code
_entity_poly.pdbx_strand_id
1 'polypeptide(L)'
;MLVAVMILSGVAGTLYSVYDLARGRGIVVESISPESPLQPLHLREGDVIWRIGKRRIYSVADLDEAITTSSAEAKLSVGLISQGEQVDRPGLKVTDTIKQRASPSGIIGNRATHRFRASGWTPHYVTFSEILQILAQLAFGLALANYKNHGLNRWSKLAFVAAALLALGVALTAMRTALMALAIGICVISFRALKQRARVLGVVGVLAVLLFGAFVVYQTRAANALWLRDPSSSLRVQVATIGLKRIMLHPLFGHGMDSMHLHWAEWGFPGREMIHMHSTPLQLVFDRGFPALIFWLWIMAVFWLRASRAEKSQRESRDTNRYGILLGATGAVAAVFASSLVNYNFGDESVMLVFWWLMGIVVVLSEVNSKQTSNPLISRYASI
;
A
#
# COMPACT_ATOMS: atom_id res chain seq x y z
N MET A 1 -4.95 -14.75 17.44
CA MET A 1 -3.72 -15.30 16.81
C MET A 1 -3.48 -14.74 15.41
N LEU A 2 -4.40 -14.89 14.46
CA LEU A 2 -4.19 -14.48 13.05
C LEU A 2 -3.84 -12.99 12.88
N VAL A 3 -4.54 -12.07 13.58
CA VAL A 3 -4.23 -10.63 13.54
C VAL A 3 -2.79 -10.35 13.98
N ALA A 4 -2.31 -11.03 15.03
CA ALA A 4 -0.94 -10.87 15.49
C ALA A 4 0.08 -11.34 14.43
N VAL A 5 -0.18 -12.46 13.76
CA VAL A 5 0.68 -12.96 12.67
C VAL A 5 0.77 -11.95 11.53
N MET A 6 -0.35 -11.36 11.12
CA MET A 6 -0.39 -10.34 10.07
C MET A 6 0.39 -9.08 10.48
N ILE A 7 0.20 -8.59 11.71
CA ILE A 7 0.95 -7.46 12.25
C ILE A 7 2.46 -7.75 12.27
N LEU A 8 2.87 -8.93 12.75
CA LEU A 8 4.27 -9.33 12.78
C LEU A 8 4.88 -9.46 11.38
N SER A 9 4.13 -9.97 10.40
CA SER A 9 4.55 -10.02 9.00
C SER A 9 4.80 -8.60 8.45
N GLY A 10 3.90 -7.65 8.72
CA GLY A 10 4.09 -6.26 8.31
C GLY A 10 5.32 -5.60 8.98
N VAL A 11 5.52 -5.85 10.29
CA VAL A 11 6.70 -5.38 11.02
C VAL A 11 7.99 -5.96 10.42
N ALA A 12 8.02 -7.26 10.14
CA ALA A 12 9.16 -7.89 9.50
C ALA A 12 9.44 -7.31 8.11
N GLY A 13 8.38 -7.00 7.30
CA GLY A 13 8.52 -6.31 6.01
C GLY A 13 9.10 -4.90 6.15
N THR A 14 8.73 -4.19 7.22
CA THR A 14 9.31 -2.88 7.52
C THR A 14 10.79 -2.99 7.87
N LEU A 15 11.16 -3.91 8.76
CA LEU A 15 12.56 -4.13 9.15
C LEU A 15 13.42 -4.57 7.95
N TYR A 16 12.86 -5.42 7.08
CA TYR A 16 13.51 -5.78 5.83
C TYR A 16 13.72 -4.56 4.92
N SER A 17 12.74 -3.66 4.84
CA SER A 17 12.87 -2.40 4.09
C SER A 17 13.95 -1.48 4.67
N VAL A 18 14.09 -1.40 5.99
CA VAL A 18 15.17 -0.65 6.65
C VAL A 18 16.53 -1.26 6.30
N TYR A 19 16.63 -2.59 6.31
CA TYR A 19 17.84 -3.29 5.89
C TYR A 19 18.19 -3.01 4.42
N ASP A 20 17.21 -3.08 3.51
CA ASP A 20 17.39 -2.73 2.09
C ASP A 20 17.93 -1.29 1.92
N LEU A 21 17.34 -0.32 2.67
CA LEU A 21 17.77 1.07 2.64
C LEU A 21 19.19 1.26 3.16
N ALA A 22 19.56 0.56 4.26
CA ALA A 22 20.88 0.65 4.85
C ALA A 22 21.97 0.06 3.92
N ARG A 23 21.65 -1.06 3.25
CA ARG A 23 22.56 -1.73 2.32
C ARG A 23 22.74 -0.96 1.00
N GLY A 24 21.75 -0.17 0.62
CA GLY A 24 21.63 0.38 -0.73
C GLY A 24 21.04 -0.65 -1.69
N ARG A 25 20.02 -0.28 -2.44
CA ARG A 25 19.28 -1.18 -3.34
C ARG A 25 19.25 -0.61 -4.73
N GLY A 26 19.67 -1.45 -5.66
CA GLY A 26 19.69 -1.10 -7.08
C GLY A 26 21.03 -0.51 -7.53
N ILE A 27 21.19 -0.49 -8.82
CA ILE A 27 22.37 -0.02 -9.54
C ILE A 27 21.94 1.19 -10.34
N VAL A 28 22.54 2.35 -10.06
CA VAL A 28 22.41 3.52 -10.95
C VAL A 28 23.25 3.24 -12.19
N VAL A 29 22.62 3.21 -13.34
CA VAL A 29 23.29 3.01 -14.62
C VAL A 29 23.88 4.33 -15.08
N GLU A 30 25.19 4.38 -15.28
CA GLU A 30 25.90 5.53 -15.85
C GLU A 30 26.25 5.25 -17.32
N SER A 31 26.68 4.04 -17.63
CA SER A 31 26.95 3.63 -19.01
C SER A 31 26.78 2.12 -19.18
N ILE A 32 26.36 1.72 -20.38
CA ILE A 32 26.24 0.31 -20.80
C ILE A 32 26.99 0.07 -22.10
N SER A 33 27.50 -1.15 -22.27
CA SER A 33 28.16 -1.58 -23.51
C SER A 33 27.17 -1.52 -24.70
N PRO A 34 27.62 -1.17 -25.90
CA PRO A 34 26.80 -1.29 -27.11
C PRO A 34 26.20 -2.70 -27.33
N GLU A 35 26.89 -3.72 -26.84
CA GLU A 35 26.46 -5.11 -26.93
C GLU A 35 25.63 -5.59 -25.74
N SER A 36 25.29 -4.71 -24.79
CA SER A 36 24.52 -5.06 -23.60
C SER A 36 23.14 -5.58 -23.98
N PRO A 37 22.66 -6.67 -23.36
CA PRO A 37 21.29 -7.13 -23.52
C PRO A 37 20.24 -6.14 -22.98
N LEU A 38 20.69 -5.12 -22.23
CA LEU A 38 19.87 -4.06 -21.67
C LEU A 38 19.59 -2.93 -22.69
N GLN A 39 20.26 -2.90 -23.86
CA GLN A 39 20.07 -1.87 -24.89
C GLN A 39 18.59 -1.69 -25.30
N PRO A 40 17.79 -2.77 -25.52
CA PRO A 40 16.39 -2.63 -25.90
C PRO A 40 15.52 -1.98 -24.83
N LEU A 41 16.00 -1.85 -23.59
CA LEU A 41 15.27 -1.19 -22.52
C LEU A 41 15.35 0.34 -22.58
N HIS A 42 16.19 0.89 -23.48
CA HIS A 42 16.40 2.33 -23.65
C HIS A 42 16.71 3.03 -22.32
N LEU A 43 17.63 2.46 -21.54
CA LEU A 43 18.08 3.02 -20.27
C LEU A 43 18.74 4.37 -20.49
N ARG A 44 18.42 5.31 -19.61
CA ARG A 44 19.06 6.63 -19.56
C ARG A 44 20.10 6.65 -18.46
N GLU A 45 21.07 7.51 -18.58
CA GLU A 45 21.99 7.82 -17.48
C GLU A 45 21.19 8.24 -16.23
N GLY A 46 21.51 7.63 -15.10
CA GLY A 46 20.80 7.85 -13.84
C GLY A 46 19.58 6.95 -13.60
N ASP A 47 19.17 6.14 -14.55
CA ASP A 47 18.15 5.11 -14.30
C ASP A 47 18.70 4.06 -13.32
N VAL A 48 17.81 3.51 -12.48
CA VAL A 48 18.19 2.53 -11.45
C VAL A 48 17.59 1.18 -11.79
N ILE A 49 18.42 0.16 -11.96
CA ILE A 49 17.99 -1.24 -12.02
C ILE A 49 17.93 -1.77 -10.59
N TRP A 50 16.74 -2.15 -10.11
CA TRP A 50 16.57 -2.63 -8.75
C TRP A 50 16.01 -4.06 -8.65
N ARG A 51 15.52 -4.61 -9.77
CA ARG A 51 14.93 -5.95 -9.82
C ARG A 51 15.09 -6.55 -11.22
N ILE A 52 15.32 -7.87 -11.26
CA ILE A 52 15.24 -8.67 -12.49
C ILE A 52 14.40 -9.92 -12.20
N GLY A 53 13.33 -10.15 -12.97
CA GLY A 53 12.35 -11.17 -12.64
C GLY A 53 11.79 -10.97 -11.23
N LYS A 54 11.96 -11.97 -10.37
CA LYS A 54 11.57 -11.91 -8.93
C LYS A 54 12.75 -11.54 -8.02
N ARG A 55 13.98 -11.47 -8.53
CA ARG A 55 15.20 -11.26 -7.75
C ARG A 55 15.50 -9.77 -7.59
N ARG A 56 15.77 -9.33 -6.37
CA ARG A 56 16.24 -7.97 -6.05
C ARG A 56 17.73 -7.85 -6.36
N ILE A 57 18.13 -6.68 -6.86
CA ILE A 57 19.49 -6.38 -7.28
C ILE A 57 20.09 -5.33 -6.36
N TYR A 58 21.29 -5.61 -5.84
CA TYR A 58 22.05 -4.72 -4.98
C TYR A 58 23.39 -4.32 -5.60
N SER A 59 23.92 -5.13 -6.54
CA SER A 59 25.18 -4.93 -7.22
C SER A 59 25.13 -5.42 -8.67
N VAL A 60 26.13 -5.03 -9.48
CA VAL A 60 26.28 -5.56 -10.86
C VAL A 60 26.48 -7.07 -10.82
N ALA A 61 27.22 -7.58 -9.84
CA ALA A 61 27.42 -9.01 -9.67
C ALA A 61 26.09 -9.76 -9.45
N ASP A 62 25.17 -9.21 -8.65
CA ASP A 62 23.83 -9.80 -8.46
C ASP A 62 23.03 -9.82 -9.77
N LEU A 63 23.17 -8.77 -10.59
CA LEU A 63 22.49 -8.67 -11.89
C LEU A 63 23.07 -9.70 -12.87
N ASP A 64 24.38 -9.78 -12.96
CA ASP A 64 25.09 -10.74 -13.82
C ASP A 64 24.77 -12.19 -13.42
N GLU A 65 24.76 -12.48 -12.12
CA GLU A 65 24.35 -13.79 -11.61
C GLU A 65 22.88 -14.10 -11.93
N ALA A 66 21.98 -13.12 -11.79
CA ALA A 66 20.57 -13.31 -12.12
C ALA A 66 20.34 -13.58 -13.62
N ILE A 67 21.11 -12.95 -14.49
CA ILE A 67 21.11 -13.20 -15.94
C ILE A 67 21.67 -14.62 -16.22
N THR A 68 22.80 -14.98 -15.61
CA THR A 68 23.47 -16.27 -15.83
C THR A 68 22.63 -17.44 -15.36
N THR A 69 21.96 -17.32 -14.22
CA THR A 69 21.13 -18.38 -13.60
C THR A 69 19.73 -18.49 -14.19
N SER A 70 19.31 -17.55 -15.05
CA SER A 70 18.00 -17.63 -15.68
C SER A 70 17.93 -18.79 -16.68
N SER A 71 16.73 -19.31 -16.98
CA SER A 71 16.55 -20.30 -18.04
C SER A 71 16.89 -19.70 -19.41
N ALA A 72 17.38 -20.53 -20.33
CA ALA A 72 17.61 -20.12 -21.70
C ALA A 72 16.30 -19.63 -22.35
N GLU A 73 16.39 -18.56 -23.13
CA GLU A 73 15.23 -17.89 -23.78
C GLU A 73 14.18 -17.26 -22.82
N ALA A 74 14.49 -17.16 -21.54
CA ALA A 74 13.59 -16.50 -20.61
C ALA A 74 13.42 -15.02 -20.97
N LYS A 75 12.17 -14.57 -21.02
CA LYS A 75 11.83 -13.14 -21.06
C LYS A 75 11.74 -12.62 -19.64
N LEU A 76 12.78 -11.98 -19.16
CA LEU A 76 12.83 -11.45 -17.80
C LEU A 76 12.27 -10.01 -17.76
N SER A 77 11.44 -9.73 -16.80
CA SER A 77 11.03 -8.34 -16.50
C SER A 77 12.15 -7.65 -15.72
N VAL A 78 12.45 -6.41 -16.07
CA VAL A 78 13.43 -5.58 -15.36
C VAL A 78 12.70 -4.45 -14.66
N GLY A 79 12.82 -4.40 -13.34
CA GLY A 79 12.30 -3.32 -12.52
C GLY A 79 13.28 -2.15 -12.52
N LEU A 80 12.81 -1.00 -13.00
CA LEU A 80 13.59 0.23 -13.13
C LEU A 80 13.01 1.33 -12.27
N ILE A 81 13.87 2.26 -11.85
CA ILE A 81 13.44 3.60 -11.41
C ILE A 81 13.98 4.57 -12.43
N SER A 82 13.10 5.15 -13.24
CA SER A 82 13.44 6.14 -14.26
C SER A 82 12.74 7.46 -13.93
N GLN A 83 13.49 8.55 -13.89
CA GLN A 83 12.98 9.88 -13.53
C GLN A 83 12.20 9.91 -12.19
N GLY A 84 12.59 9.05 -11.24
CA GLY A 84 11.92 8.92 -9.93
C GLY A 84 10.63 8.09 -9.93
N GLU A 85 10.24 7.53 -11.06
CA GLU A 85 9.10 6.60 -11.18
C GLU A 85 9.58 5.15 -11.28
N GLN A 86 8.87 4.28 -10.58
CA GLN A 86 9.13 2.84 -10.66
C GLN A 86 8.40 2.26 -11.87
N VAL A 87 9.16 1.61 -12.74
CA VAL A 87 8.69 1.10 -14.02
C VAL A 87 9.16 -0.33 -14.20
N ASP A 88 8.27 -1.20 -14.62
CA ASP A 88 8.64 -2.55 -15.06
C ASP A 88 8.73 -2.57 -16.59
N ARG A 89 9.88 -3.02 -17.09
CA ARG A 89 10.12 -3.25 -18.51
C ARG A 89 10.12 -4.74 -18.79
N PRO A 90 9.16 -5.27 -19.54
CA PRO A 90 9.17 -6.66 -19.96
C PRO A 90 10.19 -6.88 -21.09
N GLY A 91 10.75 -8.08 -21.16
CA GLY A 91 11.36 -8.56 -22.41
C GLY A 91 12.88 -8.54 -22.51
N LEU A 92 13.62 -8.52 -21.39
CA LEU A 92 15.02 -8.87 -21.44
C LEU A 92 15.16 -10.33 -21.93
N LYS A 93 15.59 -10.51 -23.18
CA LYS A 93 15.89 -11.85 -23.73
C LYS A 93 17.29 -12.26 -23.31
N VAL A 94 17.40 -13.40 -22.66
CA VAL A 94 18.67 -13.97 -22.22
C VAL A 94 18.99 -15.16 -23.12
N THR A 95 20.10 -15.05 -23.88
CA THR A 95 20.63 -16.15 -24.70
C THR A 95 21.83 -16.78 -24.04
N ASP A 96 22.20 -18.02 -24.42
CA ASP A 96 23.37 -18.67 -23.88
C ASP A 96 24.68 -17.93 -24.20
N THR A 97 24.73 -17.23 -25.33
CA THR A 97 25.87 -16.36 -25.69
C THR A 97 26.02 -15.19 -24.71
N ILE A 98 24.94 -14.64 -24.19
CA ILE A 98 24.96 -13.54 -23.18
C ILE A 98 25.47 -14.08 -21.84
N LYS A 99 25.04 -15.27 -21.43
CA LYS A 99 25.44 -15.90 -20.17
C LYS A 99 26.91 -16.20 -20.07
N GLN A 100 27.58 -16.49 -21.20
CA GLN A 100 28.99 -16.83 -21.27
C GLN A 100 29.92 -15.62 -21.29
N ARG A 101 29.38 -14.39 -21.31
CA ARG A 101 30.20 -13.18 -21.28
C ARG A 101 30.79 -12.95 -19.89
N ALA A 102 31.95 -12.32 -19.83
CA ALA A 102 32.58 -11.89 -18.57
C ALA A 102 31.70 -10.91 -17.75
N SER A 103 30.92 -10.08 -18.44
CA SER A 103 29.88 -9.21 -17.84
C SER A 103 28.58 -9.43 -18.63
N PRO A 104 27.72 -10.35 -18.21
CA PRO A 104 26.47 -10.67 -18.89
C PRO A 104 25.51 -9.48 -19.04
N SER A 105 25.45 -8.56 -18.06
CA SER A 105 24.66 -7.33 -18.12
C SER A 105 25.23 -6.28 -19.06
N GLY A 106 26.56 -6.27 -19.26
CA GLY A 106 27.24 -5.25 -20.04
C GLY A 106 27.21 -3.86 -19.43
N ILE A 107 27.05 -3.74 -18.10
CA ILE A 107 27.15 -2.46 -17.39
C ILE A 107 28.60 -2.12 -17.23
N ILE A 108 29.03 -0.91 -17.72
CA ILE A 108 30.39 -0.42 -17.63
C ILE A 108 30.53 0.56 -16.48
N GLY A 109 29.65 1.56 -16.40
CA GLY A 109 29.63 2.56 -15.34
C GLY A 109 28.42 2.40 -14.45
N ASN A 110 28.63 2.34 -13.13
CA ASN A 110 27.57 2.19 -12.15
C ASN A 110 27.92 2.78 -10.80
N ARG A 111 26.90 3.10 -10.01
CA ARG A 111 27.00 3.43 -8.59
C ARG A 111 25.83 2.86 -7.80
N ALA A 112 26.02 2.59 -6.52
CA ALA A 112 24.93 2.20 -5.62
C ALA A 112 23.98 3.36 -5.35
N THR A 113 22.72 3.06 -5.06
CA THR A 113 21.76 4.06 -4.62
C THR A 113 21.02 3.66 -3.36
N HIS A 114 20.76 4.67 -2.49
CA HIS A 114 19.86 4.56 -1.35
C HIS A 114 18.53 5.28 -1.61
N ARG A 115 18.34 5.85 -2.80
CA ARG A 115 17.15 6.61 -3.18
C ARG A 115 16.12 5.72 -3.86
N PHE A 116 15.42 4.90 -3.08
CA PHE A 116 14.31 4.10 -3.57
C PHE A 116 13.16 4.05 -2.56
N ARG A 117 11.99 3.63 -3.01
CA ARG A 117 10.83 3.45 -2.16
C ARG A 117 10.80 2.04 -1.59
N ALA A 118 10.56 1.93 -0.29
CA ALA A 118 10.42 0.64 0.36
C ALA A 118 9.21 -0.13 -0.20
N SER A 119 9.36 -1.41 -0.45
CA SER A 119 8.29 -2.28 -0.94
C SER A 119 8.15 -3.58 -0.13
N GLY A 120 8.91 -3.72 0.97
CA GLY A 120 8.88 -4.94 1.79
C GLY A 120 9.05 -6.19 0.94
N TRP A 121 8.18 -7.17 1.13
CA TRP A 121 8.12 -8.39 0.31
C TRP A 121 7.24 -8.26 -0.93
N THR A 122 6.51 -7.17 -1.08
CA THR A 122 5.63 -6.99 -2.22
C THR A 122 6.41 -6.53 -3.46
N PRO A 123 5.91 -6.80 -4.66
CA PRO A 123 6.57 -6.34 -5.89
C PRO A 123 6.54 -4.82 -6.03
N HIS A 124 5.56 -4.14 -5.40
CA HIS A 124 5.34 -2.71 -5.58
C HIS A 124 5.15 -1.98 -4.24
N TYR A 125 5.72 -0.77 -4.12
CA TYR A 125 5.63 0.06 -2.91
C TYR A 125 4.19 0.50 -2.58
N VAL A 126 3.30 0.63 -3.58
CA VAL A 126 1.89 0.98 -3.38
C VAL A 126 1.18 -0.12 -2.62
N THR A 127 1.27 -1.36 -3.11
CA THR A 127 0.71 -2.55 -2.46
C THR A 127 1.19 -2.67 -1.03
N PHE A 128 2.51 -2.51 -0.81
CA PHE A 128 3.10 -2.58 0.53
C PHE A 128 2.54 -1.52 1.46
N SER A 129 2.48 -0.27 1.02
CA SER A 129 1.98 0.84 1.84
C SER A 129 0.50 0.69 2.21
N GLU A 130 -0.33 0.23 1.27
CA GLU A 130 -1.76 0.02 1.50
C GLU A 130 -2.03 -1.12 2.47
N ILE A 131 -1.26 -2.20 2.42
CA ILE A 131 -1.33 -3.28 3.41
C ILE A 131 -0.87 -2.79 4.79
N LEU A 132 0.29 -2.13 4.85
CA LEU A 132 0.84 -1.65 6.12
C LEU A 132 -0.07 -0.65 6.82
N GLN A 133 -0.76 0.24 6.09
CA GLN A 133 -1.69 1.17 6.72
C GLN A 133 -2.86 0.45 7.40
N ILE A 134 -3.40 -0.62 6.81
CA ILE A 134 -4.45 -1.44 7.44
C ILE A 134 -3.93 -2.09 8.72
N LEU A 135 -2.75 -2.70 8.66
CA LEU A 135 -2.13 -3.37 9.80
C LEU A 135 -1.74 -2.39 10.91
N ALA A 136 -1.27 -1.19 10.56
CA ALA A 136 -0.96 -0.13 11.52
C ALA A 136 -2.21 0.34 12.29
N GLN A 137 -3.36 0.46 11.62
CA GLN A 137 -4.63 0.77 12.26
C GLN A 137 -5.05 -0.31 13.26
N LEU A 138 -4.90 -1.59 12.90
CA LEU A 138 -5.19 -2.71 13.79
C LEU A 138 -4.26 -2.73 15.01
N ALA A 139 -2.96 -2.56 14.79
CA ALA A 139 -1.98 -2.49 15.87
C ALA A 139 -2.25 -1.31 16.81
N PHE A 140 -2.59 -0.13 16.26
CA PHE A 140 -2.89 1.06 17.04
C PHE A 140 -4.21 0.91 17.83
N GLY A 141 -5.24 0.30 17.24
CA GLY A 141 -6.49 -0.02 17.92
C GLY A 141 -6.26 -0.97 19.12
N LEU A 142 -5.47 -2.02 18.92
CA LEU A 142 -5.05 -2.94 19.99
C LEU A 142 -4.25 -2.23 21.08
N ALA A 143 -3.32 -1.35 20.70
CA ALA A 143 -2.50 -0.58 21.65
C ALA A 143 -3.37 0.31 22.53
N LEU A 144 -4.29 1.07 21.94
CA LEU A 144 -5.20 1.96 22.69
C LEU A 144 -6.19 1.19 23.57
N ALA A 145 -6.73 0.07 23.08
CA ALA A 145 -7.62 -0.77 23.88
C ALA A 145 -6.89 -1.34 25.13
N ASN A 146 -5.69 -1.87 24.93
CA ASN A 146 -4.87 -2.36 26.04
C ASN A 146 -4.47 -1.23 27.00
N TYR A 147 -4.07 -0.09 26.48
CA TYR A 147 -3.72 1.08 27.31
C TYR A 147 -4.92 1.56 28.15
N LYS A 148 -6.10 1.63 27.54
CA LYS A 148 -7.33 2.06 28.23
C LYS A 148 -7.70 1.13 29.40
N ASN A 149 -7.57 -0.18 29.23
CA ASN A 149 -8.04 -1.17 30.22
C ASN A 149 -6.97 -1.56 31.23
N HIS A 150 -5.68 -1.51 30.86
CA HIS A 150 -4.58 -2.04 31.66
C HIS A 150 -3.41 -1.06 31.84
N GLY A 151 -3.55 0.19 31.37
CA GLY A 151 -2.48 1.18 31.40
C GLY A 151 -1.30 0.81 30.46
N LEU A 152 -0.13 1.39 30.74
CA LEU A 152 1.08 1.19 29.94
C LEU A 152 1.80 -0.11 30.34
N ASN A 153 1.16 -1.25 30.11
CA ASN A 153 1.72 -2.57 30.34
C ASN A 153 2.58 -3.06 29.17
N ARG A 154 3.20 -4.26 29.31
CA ARG A 154 4.04 -4.86 28.24
C ARG A 154 3.30 -5.02 26.89
N TRP A 155 2.03 -5.38 26.92
CA TRP A 155 1.25 -5.64 25.71
C TRP A 155 0.86 -4.34 25.01
N SER A 156 0.48 -3.29 25.76
CA SER A 156 0.22 -1.98 25.18
C SER A 156 1.49 -1.39 24.56
N LYS A 157 2.65 -1.51 25.25
CA LYS A 157 3.96 -1.06 24.73
C LYS A 157 4.32 -1.79 23.42
N LEU A 158 4.22 -3.12 23.39
CA LEU A 158 4.51 -3.91 22.19
C LEU A 158 3.60 -3.54 21.03
N ALA A 159 2.30 -3.35 21.28
CA ALA A 159 1.35 -2.95 20.23
C ALA A 159 1.61 -1.52 19.73
N PHE A 160 2.00 -0.57 20.59
CA PHE A 160 2.42 0.77 20.17
C PHE A 160 3.71 0.73 19.33
N VAL A 161 4.70 -0.07 19.75
CA VAL A 161 5.94 -0.26 18.98
C VAL A 161 5.63 -0.87 17.61
N ALA A 162 4.78 -1.89 17.55
CA ALA A 162 4.35 -2.49 16.28
C ALA A 162 3.63 -1.46 15.38
N ALA A 163 2.70 -0.66 15.93
CA ALA A 163 2.02 0.39 15.19
C ALA A 163 3.00 1.45 14.67
N ALA A 164 3.99 1.86 15.48
CA ALA A 164 5.01 2.81 15.07
C ALA A 164 5.93 2.26 13.97
N LEU A 165 6.34 0.99 14.06
CA LEU A 165 7.14 0.33 13.02
C LEU A 165 6.36 0.20 11.71
N LEU A 166 5.08 -0.16 11.76
CA LEU A 166 4.22 -0.22 10.58
C LEU A 166 4.02 1.17 9.94
N ALA A 167 3.83 2.21 10.77
CA ALA A 167 3.76 3.59 10.31
C ALA A 167 5.08 4.05 9.67
N LEU A 168 6.23 3.69 10.26
CA LEU A 168 7.56 3.87 9.67
C LEU A 168 7.64 3.19 8.30
N GLY A 169 7.17 1.94 8.18
CA GLY A 169 7.12 1.23 6.91
C GLY A 169 6.32 1.99 5.86
N VAL A 170 5.13 2.52 6.21
CA VAL A 170 4.34 3.37 5.31
C VAL A 170 5.14 4.61 4.90
N ALA A 171 5.82 5.29 5.82
CA ALA A 171 6.64 6.46 5.53
C ALA A 171 7.79 6.14 4.56
N LEU A 172 8.49 5.02 4.76
CA LEU A 172 9.61 4.58 3.91
C LEU A 172 9.17 4.25 2.46
N THR A 173 7.88 3.98 2.22
CA THR A 173 7.36 3.86 0.84
C THR A 173 7.31 5.20 0.10
N ALA A 174 7.43 6.32 0.80
CA ALA A 174 7.25 7.68 0.29
C ALA A 174 5.91 7.89 -0.47
N MET A 175 4.87 7.14 -0.09
CA MET A 175 3.54 7.22 -0.70
C MET A 175 2.65 8.18 0.09
N ARG A 176 2.48 9.40 -0.45
CA ARG A 176 1.72 10.49 0.20
C ARG A 176 0.29 10.09 0.56
N THR A 177 -0.39 9.38 -0.35
CA THR A 177 -1.79 8.98 -0.17
C THR A 177 -1.97 7.99 0.97
N ALA A 178 -1.07 7.01 1.11
CA ALA A 178 -1.10 6.07 2.23
C ALA A 178 -0.77 6.73 3.57
N LEU A 179 0.13 7.73 3.59
CA LEU A 179 0.41 8.53 4.78
C LEU A 179 -0.82 9.34 5.23
N MET A 180 -1.52 9.99 4.29
CA MET A 180 -2.75 10.71 4.59
C MET A 180 -3.85 9.77 5.07
N ALA A 181 -4.00 8.61 4.43
CA ALA A 181 -4.96 7.59 4.84
C ALA A 181 -4.65 7.04 6.24
N LEU A 182 -3.38 6.76 6.53
CA LEU A 182 -2.93 6.37 7.86
C LEU A 182 -3.29 7.42 8.91
N ALA A 183 -3.05 8.70 8.61
CA ALA A 183 -3.38 9.82 9.48
C ALA A 183 -4.90 9.90 9.75
N ILE A 184 -5.73 9.78 8.70
CA ILE A 184 -7.20 9.78 8.82
C ILE A 184 -7.66 8.63 9.73
N GLY A 185 -7.15 7.42 9.53
CA GLY A 185 -7.53 6.28 10.35
C GLY A 185 -7.09 6.41 11.82
N ILE A 186 -5.86 6.91 12.07
CA ILE A 186 -5.40 7.21 13.44
C ILE A 186 -6.29 8.28 14.09
N CYS A 187 -6.68 9.32 13.36
CA CYS A 187 -7.65 10.30 13.84
C CYS A 187 -8.97 9.64 14.25
N VAL A 188 -9.56 8.83 13.37
CA VAL A 188 -10.82 8.13 13.64
C VAL A 188 -10.71 7.28 14.91
N ILE A 189 -9.67 6.47 15.02
CA ILE A 189 -9.42 5.62 16.20
C ILE A 189 -9.29 6.48 17.48
N SER A 190 -8.49 7.55 17.42
CA SER A 190 -8.25 8.44 18.55
C SER A 190 -9.52 9.16 18.99
N PHE A 191 -10.32 9.65 18.06
CA PHE A 191 -11.61 10.31 18.38
C PHE A 191 -12.61 9.35 19.01
N ARG A 192 -12.59 8.07 18.63
CA ARG A 192 -13.49 7.05 19.19
C ARG A 192 -13.04 6.53 20.55
N ALA A 193 -11.73 6.36 20.75
CA ALA A 193 -11.19 5.72 21.97
C ALA A 193 -10.88 6.70 23.09
N LEU A 194 -10.44 7.93 22.79
CA LEU A 194 -9.85 8.85 23.74
C LEU A 194 -10.83 9.91 24.25
N LYS A 195 -10.66 10.35 25.50
CA LYS A 195 -11.32 11.52 26.04
C LYS A 195 -10.76 12.81 25.41
N GLN A 196 -11.49 13.92 25.50
CA GLN A 196 -11.19 15.17 24.78
C GLN A 196 -9.73 15.66 24.97
N ARG A 197 -9.21 15.66 26.19
CA ARG A 197 -7.80 16.07 26.45
C ARG A 197 -6.77 15.18 25.77
N ALA A 198 -7.01 13.87 25.76
CA ALA A 198 -6.10 12.90 25.12
C ALA A 198 -6.24 12.87 23.59
N ARG A 199 -7.32 13.39 23.02
CA ARG A 199 -7.48 13.57 21.55
C ARG A 199 -6.43 14.52 21.00
N VAL A 200 -6.04 15.56 21.75
CA VAL A 200 -4.97 16.48 21.35
C VAL A 200 -3.67 15.72 21.13
N LEU A 201 -3.33 14.78 22.01
CA LEU A 201 -2.14 13.93 21.82
C LEU A 201 -2.25 13.05 20.57
N GLY A 202 -3.46 12.55 20.26
CA GLY A 202 -3.73 11.83 19.02
C GLY A 202 -3.49 12.70 17.78
N VAL A 203 -3.96 13.94 17.79
CA VAL A 203 -3.72 14.91 16.71
C VAL A 203 -2.24 15.26 16.57
N VAL A 204 -1.53 15.48 17.68
CA VAL A 204 -0.08 15.71 17.68
C VAL A 204 0.67 14.51 17.08
N GLY A 205 0.27 13.29 17.45
CA GLY A 205 0.83 12.06 16.87
C GLY A 205 0.62 11.98 15.34
N VAL A 206 -0.58 12.34 14.88
CA VAL A 206 -0.89 12.43 13.44
C VAL A 206 -0.01 13.46 12.74
N LEU A 207 0.12 14.65 13.30
CA LEU A 207 0.98 15.70 12.74
C LEU A 207 2.43 15.23 12.69
N ALA A 208 2.92 14.55 13.72
CA ALA A 208 4.27 13.97 13.73
C ALA A 208 4.47 12.94 12.59
N VAL A 209 3.49 12.05 12.37
CA VAL A 209 3.52 11.07 11.26
C VAL A 209 3.52 11.78 9.90
N LEU A 210 2.70 12.81 9.73
CA LEU A 210 2.64 13.58 8.49
C LEU A 210 3.93 14.36 8.23
N LEU A 211 4.50 15.01 9.24
CA LEU A 211 5.76 15.76 9.13
C LEU A 211 6.93 14.82 8.84
N PHE A 212 7.01 13.69 9.56
CA PHE A 212 8.03 12.69 9.29
C PHE A 212 7.89 12.08 7.90
N GLY A 213 6.66 11.76 7.49
CA GLY A 213 6.39 11.28 6.14
C GLY A 213 6.75 12.31 5.06
N ALA A 214 6.43 13.59 5.28
CA ALA A 214 6.84 14.68 4.39
C ALA A 214 8.37 14.80 4.30
N PHE A 215 9.08 14.67 5.43
CA PHE A 215 10.53 14.64 5.47
C PHE A 215 11.10 13.46 4.64
N VAL A 216 10.57 12.24 4.82
CA VAL A 216 11.00 11.07 4.05
C VAL A 216 10.73 11.27 2.55
N VAL A 217 9.56 11.81 2.18
CA VAL A 217 9.24 12.13 0.77
C VAL A 217 10.23 13.14 0.21
N TYR A 218 10.57 14.17 0.98
CA TYR A 218 11.55 15.19 0.57
C TYR A 218 12.94 14.58 0.35
N GLN A 219 13.39 13.68 1.23
CA GLN A 219 14.70 13.03 1.13
C GLN A 219 14.79 12.01 -0.01
N THR A 220 13.69 11.31 -0.29
CA THR A 220 13.65 10.22 -1.30
C THR A 220 13.26 10.70 -2.69
N ARG A 221 12.56 11.83 -2.78
CA ARG A 221 12.12 12.45 -4.03
C ARG A 221 12.70 13.88 -4.09
N ALA A 222 12.82 14.44 -5.29
CA ALA A 222 13.18 15.86 -5.41
C ALA A 222 12.15 16.74 -4.67
N ALA A 223 12.57 17.90 -4.18
CA ALA A 223 11.73 18.85 -3.43
C ALA A 223 10.38 19.18 -4.12
N ASN A 224 10.34 19.17 -5.45
CA ASN A 224 9.13 19.37 -6.26
C ASN A 224 8.05 18.30 -6.04
N ALA A 225 8.38 17.13 -5.52
CA ALA A 225 7.43 16.05 -5.29
C ALA A 225 6.47 16.29 -4.11
N LEU A 226 6.72 17.28 -3.28
CA LEU A 226 5.80 17.71 -2.22
C LEU A 226 4.67 18.62 -2.74
N TRP A 227 4.84 19.22 -3.90
CA TRP A 227 3.88 20.13 -4.48
C TRP A 227 2.88 19.39 -5.37
N LEU A 228 1.61 19.87 -5.40
CA LEU A 228 0.56 19.36 -6.29
C LEU A 228 0.88 19.55 -7.80
N ARG A 229 1.92 20.30 -8.12
CA ARG A 229 2.40 20.55 -9.49
C ARG A 229 3.39 19.51 -9.99
N ASP A 230 3.58 18.39 -9.28
CA ASP A 230 4.42 17.33 -9.82
C ASP A 230 3.79 16.75 -11.12
N PRO A 231 4.60 16.34 -12.11
CA PRO A 231 4.10 15.82 -13.40
C PRO A 231 3.14 14.65 -13.24
N SER A 232 3.35 13.79 -12.24
CA SER A 232 2.50 12.64 -11.94
C SER A 232 1.10 13.06 -11.48
N SER A 233 0.98 14.11 -10.67
CA SER A 233 -0.31 14.62 -10.21
C SER A 233 -1.08 15.32 -11.35
N SER A 234 -0.40 16.10 -12.19
CA SER A 234 -1.02 16.77 -13.33
C SER A 234 -1.54 15.77 -14.37
N LEU A 235 -0.77 14.71 -14.63
CA LEU A 235 -1.18 13.63 -15.54
C LEU A 235 -2.43 12.90 -15.03
N ARG A 236 -2.53 12.60 -13.73
CA ARG A 236 -3.73 11.98 -13.15
C ARG A 236 -4.97 12.85 -13.31
N VAL A 237 -4.86 14.17 -13.14
CA VAL A 237 -5.98 15.09 -13.34
C VAL A 237 -6.43 15.09 -14.81
N GLN A 238 -5.49 15.11 -15.77
CA GLN A 238 -5.83 15.05 -17.20
C GLN A 238 -6.52 13.71 -17.54
N VAL A 239 -5.97 12.59 -17.07
CA VAL A 239 -6.56 11.25 -17.27
C VAL A 239 -7.97 11.20 -16.66
N ALA A 240 -8.15 11.70 -15.44
CA ALA A 240 -9.47 11.75 -14.80
C ALA A 240 -10.47 12.62 -15.59
N THR A 241 -10.03 13.75 -16.13
CA THR A 241 -10.88 14.65 -16.92
C THR A 241 -11.36 13.99 -18.23
N ILE A 242 -10.45 13.30 -18.93
CA ILE A 242 -10.81 12.55 -20.16
C ILE A 242 -11.71 11.38 -19.79
N GLY A 243 -11.35 10.63 -18.74
CA GLY A 243 -12.13 9.51 -18.26
C GLY A 243 -13.55 9.89 -17.87
N LEU A 244 -13.77 11.02 -17.20
CA LEU A 244 -15.12 11.51 -16.88
C LEU A 244 -15.96 11.80 -18.12
N LYS A 245 -15.36 12.38 -19.17
CA LYS A 245 -16.07 12.57 -20.46
C LYS A 245 -16.47 11.23 -21.08
N ARG A 246 -15.61 10.23 -21.02
CA ARG A 246 -15.89 8.88 -21.54
C ARG A 246 -16.96 8.16 -20.71
N ILE A 247 -16.94 8.25 -19.40
CA ILE A 247 -17.95 7.68 -18.49
C ILE A 247 -19.37 8.09 -18.91
N MET A 248 -19.55 9.35 -19.31
CA MET A 248 -20.87 9.87 -19.71
C MET A 248 -21.40 9.25 -21.01
N LEU A 249 -20.56 8.58 -21.80
CA LEU A 249 -20.99 7.86 -23.01
C LEU A 249 -21.60 6.49 -22.68
N HIS A 250 -21.14 5.83 -21.61
CA HIS A 250 -21.59 4.50 -21.20
C HIS A 250 -21.85 4.45 -19.67
N PRO A 251 -22.81 5.24 -19.13
CA PRO A 251 -22.96 5.43 -17.68
C PRO A 251 -23.46 4.19 -16.93
N LEU A 252 -24.22 3.30 -17.58
CA LEU A 252 -24.82 2.14 -16.92
C LEU A 252 -23.91 0.92 -16.85
N PHE A 253 -23.18 0.61 -17.91
CA PHE A 253 -22.37 -0.61 -18.01
C PHE A 253 -20.87 -0.34 -18.13
N GLY A 254 -20.48 0.94 -18.28
CA GLY A 254 -19.09 1.33 -18.49
C GLY A 254 -18.55 0.90 -19.86
N HIS A 255 -17.23 0.96 -19.99
CA HIS A 255 -16.51 0.60 -21.22
C HIS A 255 -15.95 -0.84 -21.21
N GLY A 256 -16.05 -1.55 -20.11
CA GLY A 256 -15.42 -2.85 -19.90
C GLY A 256 -14.04 -2.74 -19.25
N MET A 257 -13.59 -3.86 -18.67
CA MET A 257 -12.26 -3.95 -18.06
C MET A 257 -11.17 -3.84 -19.14
N ASP A 258 -10.01 -3.30 -18.79
CA ASP A 258 -8.87 -3.07 -19.67
C ASP A 258 -9.12 -2.14 -20.86
N SER A 259 -10.33 -1.66 -21.10
CA SER A 259 -10.66 -0.80 -22.24
C SER A 259 -9.83 0.49 -22.27
N MET A 260 -9.51 1.06 -21.10
CA MET A 260 -8.66 2.24 -21.01
C MET A 260 -7.26 1.98 -21.57
N HIS A 261 -6.65 0.84 -21.24
CA HIS A 261 -5.34 0.44 -21.74
C HIS A 261 -5.38 0.16 -23.26
N LEU A 262 -6.38 -0.59 -23.71
CA LEU A 262 -6.52 -0.97 -25.11
C LEU A 262 -6.76 0.22 -26.06
N HIS A 263 -7.45 1.24 -25.60
CA HIS A 263 -7.85 2.41 -26.41
C HIS A 263 -7.17 3.71 -25.96
N TRP A 264 -6.03 3.64 -25.24
CA TRP A 264 -5.35 4.80 -24.66
C TRP A 264 -5.11 5.93 -25.66
N ALA A 265 -4.45 5.62 -26.76
CA ALA A 265 -4.12 6.59 -27.81
C ALA A 265 -5.37 7.05 -28.58
N GLU A 266 -6.28 6.12 -28.91
CA GLU A 266 -7.52 6.40 -29.63
C GLU A 266 -8.41 7.37 -28.87
N TRP A 267 -8.49 7.24 -27.56
CA TRP A 267 -9.33 8.09 -26.73
C TRP A 267 -8.63 9.39 -26.29
N GLY A 268 -7.40 9.60 -26.74
CA GLY A 268 -6.65 10.84 -26.52
C GLY A 268 -6.15 11.00 -25.08
N PHE A 269 -5.90 9.91 -24.36
CA PHE A 269 -5.25 9.98 -23.07
C PHE A 269 -3.81 10.45 -23.20
N PRO A 270 -3.33 11.34 -22.31
CA PRO A 270 -2.04 11.98 -22.43
C PRO A 270 -0.90 11.14 -21.88
N GLY A 271 0.30 11.39 -22.39
CA GLY A 271 1.55 10.85 -21.83
C GLY A 271 1.70 9.35 -22.03
N ARG A 272 2.31 8.70 -21.04
CA ARG A 272 2.53 7.26 -21.06
C ARG A 272 1.25 6.53 -20.70
N GLU A 273 0.98 5.45 -21.41
CA GLU A 273 -0.11 4.52 -21.18
C GLU A 273 -0.16 4.03 -19.74
N MET A 274 -1.36 4.16 -19.15
CA MET A 274 -1.68 3.70 -17.80
C MET A 274 -2.75 2.62 -17.88
N ILE A 275 -2.66 1.64 -16.96
CA ILE A 275 -3.64 0.55 -16.89
C ILE A 275 -4.90 0.92 -16.11
N HIS A 276 -4.89 2.04 -15.38
CA HIS A 276 -6.03 2.48 -14.55
C HIS A 276 -5.99 3.98 -14.22
N MET A 277 -7.15 4.54 -13.81
CA MET A 277 -7.35 5.97 -13.51
C MET A 277 -6.79 6.45 -12.16
N HIS A 278 -6.11 5.61 -11.41
CA HIS A 278 -5.63 5.92 -10.04
C HIS A 278 -6.74 6.42 -9.08
N SER A 279 -7.96 5.96 -9.25
CA SER A 279 -9.09 6.24 -8.36
C SER A 279 -10.06 5.08 -8.45
N THR A 280 -10.36 4.42 -7.34
CA THR A 280 -11.33 3.31 -7.31
C THR A 280 -12.72 3.75 -7.77
N PRO A 281 -13.32 4.85 -7.28
CA PRO A 281 -14.59 5.33 -7.79
C PRO A 281 -14.62 5.55 -9.30
N LEU A 282 -13.61 6.27 -9.82
CA LEU A 282 -13.55 6.57 -11.26
C LEU A 282 -13.36 5.30 -12.09
N GLN A 283 -12.46 4.40 -11.67
CA GLN A 283 -12.23 3.15 -12.40
C GLN A 283 -13.47 2.26 -12.41
N LEU A 284 -14.18 2.14 -11.27
CA LEU A 284 -15.39 1.34 -11.21
C LEU A 284 -16.49 1.84 -12.17
N VAL A 285 -16.69 3.17 -12.21
CA VAL A 285 -17.67 3.74 -13.13
C VAL A 285 -17.23 3.61 -14.58
N PHE A 286 -15.94 3.82 -14.84
CA PHE A 286 -15.39 3.68 -16.18
C PHE A 286 -15.52 2.26 -16.73
N ASP A 287 -15.15 1.26 -15.93
CA ASP A 287 -15.17 -0.14 -16.36
C ASP A 287 -16.57 -0.76 -16.36
N ARG A 288 -17.41 -0.41 -15.36
CA ARG A 288 -18.64 -1.17 -15.02
C ARG A 288 -19.88 -0.28 -14.82
N GLY A 289 -19.75 1.03 -15.01
CA GLY A 289 -20.84 1.99 -14.86
C GLY A 289 -21.16 2.39 -13.42
N PHE A 290 -22.11 3.32 -13.28
CA PHE A 290 -22.56 3.84 -11.97
C PHE A 290 -23.11 2.76 -11.01
N PRO A 291 -23.79 1.68 -11.45
CA PRO A 291 -24.23 0.62 -10.55
C PRO A 291 -23.08 0.02 -9.75
N ALA A 292 -21.91 -0.21 -10.35
CA ALA A 292 -20.74 -0.74 -9.64
C ALA A 292 -20.23 0.20 -8.55
N LEU A 293 -20.22 1.52 -8.82
CA LEU A 293 -19.88 2.52 -7.81
C LEU A 293 -20.88 2.50 -6.64
N ILE A 294 -22.18 2.41 -6.94
CA ILE A 294 -23.23 2.36 -5.90
C ILE A 294 -23.04 1.13 -5.01
N PHE A 295 -22.80 -0.05 -5.59
CA PHE A 295 -22.52 -1.26 -4.84
C PHE A 295 -21.26 -1.16 -4.00
N TRP A 296 -20.19 -0.58 -4.54
CA TRP A 296 -18.96 -0.36 -3.78
C TRP A 296 -19.16 0.58 -2.60
N LEU A 297 -19.84 1.71 -2.79
CA LEU A 297 -20.19 2.65 -1.72
C LEU A 297 -21.07 1.99 -0.66
N TRP A 298 -22.02 1.17 -1.08
CA TRP A 298 -22.89 0.41 -0.18
C TRP A 298 -22.08 -0.61 0.67
N ILE A 299 -21.16 -1.36 0.06
CA ILE A 299 -20.26 -2.28 0.78
C ILE A 299 -19.44 -1.49 1.83
N MET A 300 -18.84 -0.37 1.44
CA MET A 300 -18.05 0.46 2.36
C MET A 300 -18.90 1.00 3.52
N ALA A 301 -20.10 1.47 3.22
CA ALA A 301 -21.05 1.98 4.23
C ALA A 301 -21.51 0.87 5.20
N VAL A 302 -21.90 -0.29 4.68
CA VAL A 302 -22.31 -1.45 5.51
C VAL A 302 -21.16 -1.90 6.40
N PHE A 303 -19.94 -1.99 5.86
CA PHE A 303 -18.77 -2.39 6.63
C PHE A 303 -18.47 -1.36 7.73
N TRP A 304 -18.45 -0.06 7.39
CA TRP A 304 -18.29 1.01 8.37
C TRP A 304 -19.32 0.94 9.49
N LEU A 305 -20.59 0.77 9.15
CA LEU A 305 -21.67 0.69 10.11
C LEU A 305 -21.56 -0.55 11.02
N ARG A 306 -21.24 -1.71 10.45
CA ARG A 306 -21.03 -2.96 11.22
C ARG A 306 -19.84 -2.81 12.17
N ALA A 307 -18.68 -2.40 11.67
CA ALA A 307 -17.49 -2.21 12.47
C ALA A 307 -17.74 -1.21 13.62
N SER A 308 -18.40 -0.09 13.31
CA SER A 308 -18.73 0.96 14.27
C SER A 308 -19.72 0.51 15.34
N ARG A 309 -20.76 -0.25 14.98
CA ARG A 309 -21.72 -0.80 15.95
C ARG A 309 -21.08 -1.86 16.84
N ALA A 310 -20.31 -2.77 16.24
CA ALA A 310 -19.59 -3.81 16.97
C ALA A 310 -18.55 -3.22 17.93
N GLU A 311 -17.78 -2.20 17.50
CA GLU A 311 -16.84 -1.47 18.36
C GLU A 311 -17.56 -0.83 19.54
N LYS A 312 -18.67 -0.12 19.28
CA LYS A 312 -19.43 0.55 20.33
C LYS A 312 -19.97 -0.44 21.38
N SER A 313 -20.47 -1.59 20.96
CA SER A 313 -20.99 -2.62 21.85
C SER A 313 -19.89 -3.30 22.70
N GLN A 314 -18.62 -3.30 22.23
CA GLN A 314 -17.50 -3.89 22.95
C GLN A 314 -16.71 -2.88 23.79
N ARG A 315 -17.11 -1.61 23.78
CA ARG A 315 -16.36 -0.52 24.44
C ARG A 315 -16.19 -0.71 25.96
N GLU A 316 -17.16 -1.36 26.59
CA GLU A 316 -17.21 -1.66 28.02
C GLU A 316 -16.93 -3.15 28.31
N SER A 317 -16.68 -3.93 27.27
CA SER A 317 -16.36 -5.35 27.40
C SER A 317 -15.00 -5.56 28.08
N ARG A 318 -14.89 -6.68 28.82
CA ARG A 318 -13.62 -7.14 29.37
C ARG A 318 -12.67 -7.72 28.30
N ASP A 319 -13.18 -8.06 27.11
CA ASP A 319 -12.37 -8.55 26.00
C ASP A 319 -11.67 -7.39 25.27
N THR A 320 -10.55 -6.98 25.83
CA THR A 320 -9.70 -5.93 25.32
C THR A 320 -9.23 -6.15 23.89
N ASN A 321 -8.90 -7.39 23.53
CA ASN A 321 -8.39 -7.69 22.18
C ASN A 321 -9.48 -7.53 21.14
N ARG A 322 -10.67 -8.01 21.43
CA ARG A 322 -11.84 -7.87 20.56
C ARG A 322 -12.20 -6.40 20.32
N TYR A 323 -12.27 -5.63 21.41
CA TYR A 323 -12.48 -4.19 21.32
C TYR A 323 -11.39 -3.52 20.48
N GLY A 324 -10.11 -3.86 20.70
CA GLY A 324 -8.98 -3.28 19.97
C GLY A 324 -9.00 -3.58 18.48
N ILE A 325 -9.33 -4.81 18.10
CA ILE A 325 -9.45 -5.20 16.68
C ILE A 325 -10.59 -4.41 16.01
N LEU A 326 -11.77 -4.34 16.64
CA LEU A 326 -12.92 -3.62 16.11
C LEU A 326 -12.66 -2.11 16.00
N LEU A 327 -11.98 -1.54 17.00
CA LEU A 327 -11.56 -0.14 16.99
C LEU A 327 -10.56 0.13 15.86
N GLY A 328 -9.54 -0.74 15.69
CA GLY A 328 -8.59 -0.66 14.58
C GLY A 328 -9.26 -0.81 13.22
N ALA A 329 -10.24 -1.71 13.11
CA ALA A 329 -11.01 -1.91 11.88
C ALA A 329 -11.78 -0.65 11.46
N THR A 330 -12.37 0.11 12.41
CA THR A 330 -13.04 1.38 12.06
C THR A 330 -12.07 2.39 11.45
N GLY A 331 -10.84 2.48 11.97
CA GLY A 331 -9.80 3.32 11.39
C GLY A 331 -9.37 2.83 10.01
N ALA A 332 -9.17 1.51 9.87
CA ALA A 332 -8.73 0.89 8.61
C ALA A 332 -9.75 1.10 7.48
N VAL A 333 -11.06 0.97 7.75
CA VAL A 333 -12.11 1.24 6.74
C VAL A 333 -12.06 2.70 6.28
N ALA A 334 -11.97 3.64 7.22
CA ALA A 334 -11.88 5.07 6.88
C ALA A 334 -10.62 5.38 6.07
N ALA A 335 -9.49 4.77 6.44
CA ALA A 335 -8.22 4.92 5.76
C ALA A 335 -8.26 4.35 4.32
N VAL A 336 -8.78 3.12 4.15
CA VAL A 336 -8.94 2.49 2.83
C VAL A 336 -9.90 3.30 1.95
N PHE A 337 -11.02 3.77 2.50
CA PHE A 337 -11.94 4.63 1.76
C PHE A 337 -11.25 5.90 1.28
N ALA A 338 -10.51 6.60 2.15
CA ALA A 338 -9.81 7.82 1.79
C ALA A 338 -8.71 7.57 0.74
N SER A 339 -7.92 6.50 0.86
CA SER A 339 -6.90 6.17 -0.14
C SER A 339 -7.50 5.76 -1.48
N SER A 340 -8.64 5.07 -1.47
CA SER A 340 -9.37 4.65 -2.68
C SER A 340 -9.83 5.82 -3.56
N LEU A 341 -10.04 7.00 -3.00
CA LEU A 341 -10.40 8.18 -3.78
C LEU A 341 -9.32 8.61 -4.78
N VAL A 342 -8.05 8.32 -4.46
CA VAL A 342 -6.88 8.74 -5.24
C VAL A 342 -5.95 7.59 -5.62
N ASN A 343 -6.36 6.34 -5.34
CA ASN A 343 -5.70 5.11 -5.75
C ASN A 343 -6.74 4.07 -6.18
N TYR A 344 -6.36 3.18 -7.09
CA TYR A 344 -7.18 2.05 -7.48
C TYR A 344 -6.87 0.82 -6.64
N ASN A 345 -7.19 0.88 -5.33
CA ASN A 345 -6.93 -0.19 -4.37
C ASN A 345 -7.74 -1.45 -4.68
N PHE A 346 -8.94 -1.28 -5.24
CA PHE A 346 -9.85 -2.38 -5.58
C PHE A 346 -9.31 -3.27 -6.70
N GLY A 347 -8.34 -2.79 -7.50
CA GLY A 347 -7.66 -3.58 -8.52
C GLY A 347 -6.37 -4.26 -8.04
N ASP A 348 -5.92 -4.00 -6.79
CA ASP A 348 -4.76 -4.66 -6.21
C ASP A 348 -5.21 -5.88 -5.39
N GLU A 349 -4.98 -7.08 -5.93
CA GLU A 349 -5.41 -8.35 -5.33
C GLU A 349 -4.89 -8.53 -3.90
N SER A 350 -3.64 -8.17 -3.64
CA SER A 350 -3.03 -8.33 -2.32
C SER A 350 -3.64 -7.40 -1.28
N VAL A 351 -3.92 -6.15 -1.67
CA VAL A 351 -4.59 -5.17 -0.80
C VAL A 351 -6.02 -5.62 -0.52
N MET A 352 -6.74 -6.05 -1.56
CA MET A 352 -8.12 -6.51 -1.41
C MET A 352 -8.24 -7.77 -0.57
N LEU A 353 -7.30 -8.71 -0.69
CA LEU A 353 -7.27 -9.90 0.16
C LEU A 353 -7.20 -9.53 1.65
N VAL A 354 -6.32 -8.59 2.02
CA VAL A 354 -6.19 -8.12 3.41
C VAL A 354 -7.45 -7.36 3.84
N PHE A 355 -8.06 -6.57 2.96
CA PHE A 355 -9.28 -5.84 3.26
C PHE A 355 -10.49 -6.76 3.45
N TRP A 356 -10.69 -7.76 2.57
CA TRP A 356 -11.75 -8.77 2.72
C TRP A 356 -11.56 -9.65 3.95
N TRP A 357 -10.31 -10.01 4.26
CA TRP A 357 -9.97 -10.69 5.49
C TRP A 357 -10.37 -9.88 6.73
N LEU A 358 -10.07 -8.57 6.74
CA LEU A 358 -10.49 -7.67 7.81
C LEU A 358 -12.02 -7.61 7.94
N MET A 359 -12.74 -7.53 6.82
CA MET A 359 -14.21 -7.59 6.82
C MET A 359 -14.73 -8.88 7.43
N GLY A 360 -14.16 -10.02 7.07
CA GLY A 360 -14.52 -11.33 7.64
C GLY A 360 -14.34 -11.36 9.15
N ILE A 361 -13.22 -10.85 9.66
CA ILE A 361 -12.97 -10.74 11.11
C ILE A 361 -14.05 -9.89 11.80
N VAL A 362 -14.38 -8.74 11.24
CA VAL A 362 -15.40 -7.84 11.81
C VAL A 362 -16.76 -8.53 11.85
N VAL A 363 -17.14 -9.26 10.79
CA VAL A 363 -18.39 -10.02 10.76
C VAL A 363 -18.41 -11.07 11.87
N VAL A 364 -17.39 -11.92 11.97
CA VAL A 364 -17.29 -12.95 13.02
C VAL A 364 -17.35 -12.34 14.42
N LEU A 365 -16.59 -11.28 14.67
CA LEU A 365 -16.57 -10.61 15.97
C LEU A 365 -17.89 -9.89 16.28
N SER A 366 -18.67 -9.47 15.28
CA SER A 366 -19.98 -8.84 15.49
C SER A 366 -21.07 -9.87 15.83
N GLU A 367 -21.03 -11.07 15.26
CA GLU A 367 -22.06 -12.11 15.44
C GLU A 367 -22.00 -12.83 16.80
N VAL A 368 -20.80 -13.03 17.35
CA VAL A 368 -20.64 -13.64 18.69
C VAL A 368 -21.40 -12.84 19.77
N ASN A 369 -21.62 -11.53 19.59
CA ASN A 369 -22.41 -10.71 20.50
C ASN A 369 -23.91 -11.00 20.43
N SER A 370 -24.47 -11.21 19.24
CA SER A 370 -25.91 -11.45 19.09
C SER A 370 -26.33 -12.75 19.74
N LYS A 371 -25.46 -13.78 19.71
CA LYS A 371 -25.71 -15.08 20.36
C LYS A 371 -25.59 -15.04 21.89
N GLN A 372 -24.70 -14.18 22.45
CA GLN A 372 -24.59 -14.02 23.89
C GLN A 372 -25.76 -13.25 24.51
N THR A 373 -26.31 -12.27 23.78
CA THR A 373 -27.49 -11.50 24.22
C THR A 373 -28.80 -12.25 23.99
N SER A 374 -28.86 -13.22 23.08
CA SER A 374 -30.06 -13.99 22.78
C SER A 374 -30.23 -15.31 23.59
N ASN A 375 -29.24 -15.66 24.44
CA ASN A 375 -29.36 -16.85 25.28
C ASN A 375 -29.78 -16.48 26.73
N PRO A 376 -31.08 -16.61 27.09
CA PRO A 376 -31.59 -16.17 28.41
C PRO A 376 -31.05 -16.97 29.60
N LEU A 377 -30.36 -18.09 29.34
CA LEU A 377 -29.77 -18.93 30.41
C LEU A 377 -28.43 -18.33 30.92
N ILE A 378 -27.71 -17.56 30.11
CA ILE A 378 -26.41 -16.95 30.52
C ILE A 378 -26.65 -15.65 31.32
N SER A 379 -27.76 -14.95 31.12
CA SER A 379 -28.03 -13.71 31.85
C SER A 379 -28.37 -13.96 33.33
N ARG A 380 -28.81 -15.17 33.70
CA ARG A 380 -29.16 -15.54 35.11
C ARG A 380 -27.91 -15.85 35.97
N TYR A 381 -26.78 -16.21 35.39
CA TYR A 381 -25.55 -16.50 36.16
C TYR A 381 -24.58 -15.35 36.28
N ALA A 382 -24.82 -14.21 35.63
CA ALA A 382 -24.00 -13.01 35.76
C ALA A 382 -24.47 -12.03 36.87
N SER A 383 -25.51 -12.39 37.62
CA SER A 383 -26.10 -11.59 38.71
C SER A 383 -26.00 -12.28 40.09
N ILE A 384 -25.18 -13.31 40.23
CA ILE A 384 -24.72 -13.90 41.49
C ILE A 384 -23.18 -13.67 41.49
#